data_8863f35b82c75483cc1be4a87150feb5
#
_entry.id   8863f35b82c75483cc1be4a87150feb5
#
_cell.length_a   1.000
_cell.length_b   1.000
_cell.length_c   1.000
_cell.angle_alpha   90.00
_cell.angle_beta   90.00
_cell.angle_gamma   90.00
#
_symmetry.space_group_name_H-M   'P 1'
#
loop_
_entity.id
_entity.type
_entity.pdbx_description
1 polymer ?
#
loop_
_entity_poly.entity_id
_entity_poly.type
_entity_poly.pdbx_seq_one_letter_code
_entity_poly.pdbx_strand_id
1 'polypeptide(L)'
;MDIKAILANLEAKHPGEHEYLQAVTEVLHSIEEVYNQHPEFEKARIIERMVEPDRIFTFRVTWVDDKGEVQTNLGYRVQFNGAIGPYKGGLRFHKAVNPSMLKFLGFEQTFKNALTTLPMGGGKGGSDFDPVGKSDAEIMRFCQAFMLELWNNIGPDTDVPAGDVGVGGREIGYLFGMYTKLAREYNVGVLTGKGATWGGSILRPEATGFGALYFTEHVLKTAGKELKGCTVALSGFGNVAWGAALKATELGAKVVAISGPDGVCEIPAGITKEMIDYMLEMRASNRNKVEDMATKYPELAKFTPGKKAWSVKCDIALPCAFQNELNGDDAKELIANGTWCCCEVSNMGCTPEAIETFQKSGILFAPGKAVNAGGVSVSGLEMTQNAMHISWSGAEVDEKLHYIMESIHSACVKYGKKADGTIDYVKGANIAGFMKVAQAMLEQGIV
;
A
#
# COMPACT_ATOMS: atom_id res chain seq x y z
N MET A 1 -28.15 -2.44 9.70
CA MET A 1 -27.53 -1.27 9.03
C MET A 1 -28.31 -0.91 7.76
N ASP A 2 -28.66 0.35 7.55
CA ASP A 2 -29.27 0.83 6.30
C ASP A 2 -28.18 1.48 5.43
N ILE A 3 -27.50 0.66 4.62
CA ILE A 3 -26.40 1.10 3.76
C ILE A 3 -26.87 2.19 2.78
N LYS A 4 -28.08 2.08 2.22
CA LYS A 4 -28.61 3.03 1.26
C LYS A 4 -28.80 4.41 1.87
N ALA A 5 -29.36 4.48 3.09
CA ALA A 5 -29.55 5.74 3.78
C ALA A 5 -28.19 6.38 4.17
N ILE A 6 -27.21 5.57 4.59
CA ILE A 6 -25.86 6.05 4.93
C ILE A 6 -25.17 6.62 3.68
N LEU A 7 -25.18 5.88 2.57
CA LEU A 7 -24.55 6.35 1.33
C LEU A 7 -25.24 7.59 0.75
N ALA A 8 -26.57 7.64 0.76
CA ALA A 8 -27.31 8.83 0.30
C ALA A 8 -26.97 10.09 1.15
N ASN A 9 -26.84 9.94 2.46
CA ASN A 9 -26.43 11.03 3.34
C ASN A 9 -24.97 11.45 3.07
N LEU A 10 -24.08 10.47 2.83
CA LEU A 10 -22.68 10.74 2.56
C LEU A 10 -22.50 11.45 1.20
N GLU A 11 -23.21 11.00 0.17
CA GLU A 11 -23.21 11.63 -1.16
C GLU A 11 -23.75 13.08 -1.11
N ALA A 12 -24.79 13.32 -0.32
CA ALA A 12 -25.31 14.68 -0.11
C ALA A 12 -24.30 15.63 0.56
N LYS A 13 -23.46 15.10 1.45
CA LYS A 13 -22.40 15.87 2.12
C LYS A 13 -21.15 16.05 1.24
N HIS A 14 -20.83 15.08 0.41
CA HIS A 14 -19.61 15.00 -0.40
C HIS A 14 -19.92 14.83 -1.89
N PRO A 15 -20.64 15.77 -2.52
CA PRO A 15 -21.04 15.63 -3.91
C PRO A 15 -19.83 15.62 -4.84
N GLY A 16 -19.81 14.63 -5.75
CA GLY A 16 -18.74 14.48 -6.75
C GLY A 16 -17.47 13.78 -6.27
N GLU A 17 -17.45 13.27 -5.04
CA GLU A 17 -16.30 12.52 -4.50
C GLU A 17 -16.43 11.01 -4.80
N HIS A 18 -16.43 10.65 -6.08
CA HIS A 18 -16.75 9.32 -6.56
C HIS A 18 -15.85 8.22 -6.02
N GLU A 19 -14.52 8.45 -5.99
CA GLU A 19 -13.55 7.44 -5.50
C GLU A 19 -13.76 7.16 -4.00
N TYR A 20 -14.04 8.20 -3.23
CA TYR A 20 -14.31 8.07 -1.82
C TYR A 20 -15.62 7.32 -1.53
N LEU A 21 -16.69 7.68 -2.21
CA LEU A 21 -18.00 7.02 -2.08
C LEU A 21 -17.95 5.54 -2.50
N GLN A 22 -17.20 5.23 -3.55
CA GLN A 22 -16.98 3.85 -3.99
C GLN A 22 -16.30 3.02 -2.90
N ALA A 23 -15.20 3.50 -2.33
CA ALA A 23 -14.46 2.78 -1.30
C ALA A 23 -15.31 2.54 -0.05
N VAL A 24 -16.08 3.54 0.39
CA VAL A 24 -17.04 3.37 1.51
C VAL A 24 -18.09 2.32 1.18
N THR A 25 -18.66 2.35 -0.02
CA THR A 25 -19.66 1.38 -0.48
C THR A 25 -19.15 -0.05 -0.39
N GLU A 26 -17.95 -0.31 -0.91
CA GLU A 26 -17.33 -1.64 -0.92
C GLU A 26 -17.11 -2.18 0.51
N VAL A 27 -16.62 -1.34 1.41
CA VAL A 27 -16.40 -1.74 2.80
C VAL A 27 -17.73 -2.00 3.51
N LEU A 28 -18.73 -1.11 3.39
CA LEU A 28 -20.03 -1.27 4.06
C LEU A 28 -20.73 -2.56 3.66
N HIS A 29 -20.70 -2.93 2.38
CA HIS A 29 -21.26 -4.23 1.94
C HIS A 29 -20.51 -5.42 2.53
N SER A 30 -19.20 -5.33 2.68
CA SER A 30 -18.39 -6.41 3.25
C SER A 30 -18.66 -6.63 4.75
N ILE A 31 -18.98 -5.57 5.51
CA ILE A 31 -19.14 -5.62 6.97
C ILE A 31 -20.59 -5.73 7.43
N GLU A 32 -21.58 -5.59 6.55
CA GLU A 32 -23.00 -5.49 6.91
C GLU A 32 -23.47 -6.61 7.84
N GLU A 33 -23.12 -7.85 7.51
CA GLU A 33 -23.50 -9.02 8.29
C GLU A 33 -22.96 -8.98 9.72
N VAL A 34 -21.66 -8.70 9.88
CA VAL A 34 -21.04 -8.64 11.21
C VAL A 34 -21.52 -7.43 12.01
N TYR A 35 -21.69 -6.28 11.35
CA TYR A 35 -22.23 -5.09 12.00
C TYR A 35 -23.61 -5.32 12.62
N ASN A 36 -24.51 -6.02 11.90
CA ASN A 36 -25.86 -6.32 12.36
C ASN A 36 -25.91 -7.29 13.56
N GLN A 37 -24.80 -7.98 13.86
CA GLN A 37 -24.63 -8.80 15.06
C GLN A 37 -24.23 -7.98 16.30
N HIS A 38 -23.92 -6.69 16.14
CA HIS A 38 -23.41 -5.77 17.16
C HIS A 38 -24.33 -4.55 17.34
N PRO A 39 -25.48 -4.66 18.00
CA PRO A 39 -26.42 -3.53 18.20
C PRO A 39 -25.79 -2.35 18.96
N GLU A 40 -24.74 -2.58 19.73
CA GLU A 40 -23.95 -1.55 20.41
C GLU A 40 -23.25 -0.60 19.42
N PHE A 41 -22.84 -1.10 18.25
CA PHE A 41 -22.21 -0.26 17.21
C PHE A 41 -23.21 0.71 16.59
N GLU A 42 -24.45 0.27 16.37
CA GLU A 42 -25.51 1.14 15.86
C GLU A 42 -25.88 2.22 16.87
N LYS A 43 -26.03 1.85 18.16
CA LYS A 43 -26.30 2.80 19.25
C LYS A 43 -25.21 3.86 19.38
N ALA A 44 -23.95 3.50 19.17
CA ALA A 44 -22.80 4.40 19.21
C ALA A 44 -22.54 5.15 17.89
N ARG A 45 -23.37 4.94 16.85
CA ARG A 45 -23.21 5.54 15.52
C ARG A 45 -21.82 5.31 14.92
N ILE A 46 -21.28 4.08 15.08
CA ILE A 46 -19.90 3.76 14.67
C ILE A 46 -19.68 4.01 13.19
N ILE A 47 -20.61 3.60 12.31
CA ILE A 47 -20.43 3.79 10.86
C ILE A 47 -20.46 5.27 10.50
N GLU A 48 -21.41 6.03 10.96
CA GLU A 48 -21.54 7.45 10.63
C GLU A 48 -20.32 8.27 11.07
N ARG A 49 -19.66 7.84 12.15
CA ARG A 49 -18.41 8.43 12.64
C ARG A 49 -17.19 7.91 11.87
N MET A 50 -17.20 6.64 11.49
CA MET A 50 -16.06 5.98 10.82
C MET A 50 -15.92 6.38 9.35
N VAL A 51 -17.03 6.73 8.68
CA VAL A 51 -17.00 7.17 7.28
C VAL A 51 -16.72 8.66 7.11
N GLU A 52 -16.52 9.40 8.16
CA GLU A 52 -16.10 10.81 8.11
C GLU A 52 -14.71 10.94 8.70
N PRO A 53 -13.80 11.68 8.06
CA PRO A 53 -12.48 11.93 8.61
C PRO A 53 -12.54 12.81 9.87
N ASP A 54 -11.66 12.56 10.82
CA ASP A 54 -11.57 13.39 12.03
C ASP A 54 -11.21 14.84 11.69
N ARG A 55 -10.28 15.06 10.73
CA ARG A 55 -9.83 16.38 10.27
C ARG A 55 -9.30 16.35 8.86
N ILE A 56 -9.48 17.45 8.14
CA ILE A 56 -8.83 17.71 6.85
C ILE A 56 -8.19 19.09 6.91
N PHE A 57 -6.89 19.14 6.63
CA PHE A 57 -6.14 20.38 6.44
C PHE A 57 -5.96 20.62 4.96
N THR A 58 -6.35 21.80 4.49
CA THR A 58 -6.09 22.29 3.12
C THR A 58 -5.32 23.59 3.23
N PHE A 59 -4.20 23.68 2.53
CA PHE A 59 -3.33 24.85 2.60
C PHE A 59 -2.71 25.15 1.25
N ARG A 60 -2.37 26.41 1.04
CA ARG A 60 -1.66 26.87 -0.15
C ARG A 60 -0.14 26.72 0.08
N VAL A 61 0.55 26.11 -0.89
CA VAL A 61 2.00 26.00 -0.92
C VAL A 61 2.53 26.95 -2.00
N THR A 62 3.28 27.97 -1.59
CA THR A 62 3.90 28.92 -2.50
C THR A 62 5.41 28.70 -2.51
N TRP A 63 5.99 28.58 -3.69
CA TRP A 63 7.42 28.31 -3.88
C TRP A 63 7.94 28.97 -5.15
N VAL A 64 9.27 28.99 -5.36
CA VAL A 64 9.91 29.62 -6.53
C VAL A 64 10.62 28.55 -7.34
N ASP A 65 10.40 28.53 -8.64
CA ASP A 65 11.05 27.60 -9.57
C ASP A 65 12.49 28.02 -9.93
N ASP A 66 13.16 27.25 -10.78
CA ASP A 66 14.54 27.52 -11.18
C ASP A 66 14.66 28.75 -12.10
N LYS A 67 13.56 29.26 -12.64
CA LYS A 67 13.52 30.50 -13.43
C LYS A 67 13.30 31.75 -12.58
N GLY A 68 13.05 31.57 -11.27
CA GLY A 68 12.71 32.64 -10.35
C GLY A 68 11.22 33.01 -10.38
N GLU A 69 10.37 32.21 -11.00
CA GLU A 69 8.93 32.43 -11.08
C GLU A 69 8.22 31.86 -9.87
N VAL A 70 7.21 32.58 -9.36
CA VAL A 70 6.40 32.13 -8.23
C VAL A 70 5.39 31.10 -8.70
N GLN A 71 5.42 29.95 -8.04
CA GLN A 71 4.51 28.83 -8.26
C GLN A 71 3.56 28.65 -7.06
N THR A 72 2.37 28.14 -7.30
CA THR A 72 1.36 27.90 -6.26
C THR A 72 0.72 26.54 -6.46
N ASN A 73 0.71 25.74 -5.38
CA ASN A 73 0.06 24.45 -5.34
C ASN A 73 -0.88 24.36 -4.12
N LEU A 74 -1.78 23.38 -4.10
CA LEU A 74 -2.57 23.03 -2.94
C LEU A 74 -1.94 21.83 -2.22
N GLY A 75 -1.81 21.97 -0.91
CA GLY A 75 -1.40 20.89 -0.01
C GLY A 75 -2.57 20.42 0.85
N TYR A 76 -2.55 19.13 1.20
CA TYR A 76 -3.61 18.49 1.97
C TYR A 76 -3.04 17.52 2.99
N ARG A 77 -3.70 17.41 4.16
CA ARG A 77 -3.53 16.30 5.09
C ARG A 77 -4.89 15.88 5.62
N VAL A 78 -5.24 14.61 5.42
CA VAL A 78 -6.43 13.97 5.96
C VAL A 78 -6.00 13.13 7.15
N GLN A 79 -6.43 13.50 8.34
CA GLN A 79 -6.40 12.72 9.56
C GLN A 79 -7.72 11.98 9.64
N PHE A 80 -7.71 10.70 9.18
CA PHE A 80 -8.97 10.03 8.90
C PHE A 80 -9.61 9.42 10.15
N ASN A 81 -8.87 8.57 10.87
CA ASN A 81 -9.35 7.95 12.10
C ASN A 81 -8.17 7.66 13.03
N GLY A 82 -8.21 8.22 14.24
CA GLY A 82 -7.16 8.09 15.25
C GLY A 82 -7.46 7.10 16.38
N ALA A 83 -8.54 6.30 16.30
CA ALA A 83 -8.98 5.47 17.42
C ALA A 83 -7.97 4.38 17.86
N ILE A 84 -7.10 3.92 16.95
CA ILE A 84 -6.13 2.86 17.27
C ILE A 84 -4.68 3.33 17.33
N GLY A 85 -4.42 4.62 17.24
CA GLY A 85 -3.08 5.20 17.32
C GLY A 85 -2.92 6.47 16.49
N PRO A 86 -1.71 7.05 16.43
CA PRO A 86 -1.42 8.22 15.62
C PRO A 86 -1.85 8.04 14.17
N TYR A 87 -2.37 9.10 13.53
CA TYR A 87 -2.69 9.04 12.11
C TYR A 87 -1.45 8.67 11.31
N LYS A 88 -1.57 7.67 10.44
CA LYS A 88 -0.44 7.13 9.68
C LYS A 88 -0.81 6.92 8.23
N GLY A 89 0.00 7.48 7.33
CA GLY A 89 -0.15 7.28 5.88
C GLY A 89 0.70 8.23 5.07
N GLY A 90 0.94 7.85 3.80
CA GLY A 90 1.87 8.53 2.91
C GLY A 90 1.42 9.91 2.43
N LEU A 91 2.39 10.69 1.96
CA LEU A 91 2.18 11.91 1.17
C LEU A 91 2.34 11.56 -0.31
N ARG A 92 1.41 11.99 -1.14
CA ARG A 92 1.44 11.82 -2.60
C ARG A 92 1.65 13.16 -3.29
N PHE A 93 2.68 13.26 -4.14
CA PHE A 93 2.89 14.42 -5.00
C PHE A 93 2.62 14.03 -6.45
N HIS A 94 1.46 14.47 -6.96
CA HIS A 94 1.04 14.17 -8.31
C HIS A 94 -0.08 15.11 -8.73
N LYS A 95 -0.07 15.55 -9.98
CA LYS A 95 -1.05 16.51 -10.55
C LYS A 95 -2.53 16.12 -10.40
N ALA A 96 -2.83 14.83 -10.21
CA ALA A 96 -4.18 14.34 -10.01
C ALA A 96 -4.66 14.33 -8.55
N VAL A 97 -3.81 14.74 -7.59
CA VAL A 97 -4.17 14.75 -6.16
C VAL A 97 -5.29 15.75 -5.92
N ASN A 98 -6.34 15.26 -5.27
CA ASN A 98 -7.51 16.03 -4.87
C ASN A 98 -8.08 15.51 -3.53
N PRO A 99 -8.99 16.22 -2.87
CA PRO A 99 -9.55 15.81 -1.59
C PRO A 99 -10.28 14.44 -1.60
N SER A 100 -11.04 14.14 -2.66
CA SER A 100 -11.74 12.85 -2.81
C SER A 100 -10.76 11.67 -2.79
N MET A 101 -9.70 11.76 -3.60
CA MET A 101 -8.64 10.75 -3.64
C MET A 101 -7.98 10.56 -2.26
N LEU A 102 -7.69 11.66 -1.56
CA LEU A 102 -7.00 11.57 -0.27
C LEU A 102 -7.91 11.06 0.85
N LYS A 103 -9.22 11.37 0.81
CA LYS A 103 -10.21 10.76 1.71
C LYS A 103 -10.34 9.27 1.47
N PHE A 104 -10.48 8.86 0.21
CA PHE A 104 -10.46 7.45 -0.19
C PHE A 104 -9.25 6.72 0.37
N LEU A 105 -8.07 7.24 0.08
CA LEU A 105 -6.82 6.61 0.53
C LEU A 105 -6.65 6.63 2.06
N GLY A 106 -7.14 7.65 2.75
CA GLY A 106 -7.12 7.73 4.22
C GLY A 106 -8.07 6.73 4.86
N PHE A 107 -9.26 6.56 4.29
CA PHE A 107 -10.25 5.58 4.70
C PHE A 107 -9.69 4.15 4.57
N GLU A 108 -9.19 3.78 3.39
CA GLU A 108 -8.55 2.49 3.15
C GLU A 108 -7.33 2.25 4.06
N GLN A 109 -6.54 3.31 4.30
CA GLN A 109 -5.38 3.24 5.17
C GLN A 109 -5.75 2.91 6.62
N THR A 110 -6.91 3.36 7.10
CA THR A 110 -7.42 3.06 8.44
C THR A 110 -7.56 1.55 8.64
N PHE A 111 -8.21 0.85 7.71
CA PHE A 111 -8.39 -0.60 7.79
C PHE A 111 -7.10 -1.36 7.57
N LYS A 112 -6.27 -0.91 6.62
CA LYS A 112 -4.97 -1.51 6.36
C LYS A 112 -4.06 -1.46 7.60
N ASN A 113 -3.97 -0.31 8.26
CA ASN A 113 -3.18 -0.14 9.48
C ASN A 113 -3.74 -0.99 10.63
N ALA A 114 -5.07 -1.09 10.72
CA ALA A 114 -5.74 -1.90 11.73
C ALA A 114 -5.42 -3.40 11.62
N LEU A 115 -5.15 -3.91 10.42
CA LEU A 115 -4.73 -5.30 10.21
C LEU A 115 -3.35 -5.59 10.79
N THR A 116 -2.44 -4.61 10.81
CA THR A 116 -1.16 -4.76 11.47
C THR A 116 -1.37 -4.90 12.99
N THR A 117 -0.46 -5.50 13.68
CA THR A 117 -0.52 -5.56 15.16
C THR A 117 -0.17 -4.23 15.83
N LEU A 118 0.23 -3.23 15.03
CA LEU A 118 0.83 -1.97 15.49
C LEU A 118 -0.24 -0.91 15.78
N PRO A 119 -0.01 0.00 16.74
CA PRO A 119 -0.92 1.07 17.09
C PRO A 119 -0.81 2.24 16.11
N MET A 120 -1.51 2.16 14.99
CA MET A 120 -1.51 3.18 13.95
C MET A 120 -2.92 3.43 13.44
N GLY A 121 -3.36 4.67 13.53
CA GLY A 121 -4.58 5.17 12.90
C GLY A 121 -4.44 5.33 11.38
N GLY A 122 -5.46 5.87 10.73
CA GLY A 122 -5.45 6.13 9.29
C GLY A 122 -5.26 7.60 8.96
N GLY A 123 -4.40 7.90 8.00
CA GLY A 123 -4.20 9.24 7.47
C GLY A 123 -3.65 9.20 6.05
N LYS A 124 -3.80 10.30 5.32
CA LYS A 124 -3.25 10.48 3.98
C LYS A 124 -3.05 11.95 3.69
N GLY A 125 -2.05 12.27 2.87
CA GLY A 125 -1.83 13.65 2.46
C GLY A 125 -1.19 13.74 1.10
N GLY A 126 -0.91 14.96 0.66
CA GLY A 126 -0.27 15.20 -0.60
C GLY A 126 -0.50 16.58 -1.17
N SER A 127 -0.14 16.73 -2.44
CA SER A 127 -0.28 17.96 -3.20
C SER A 127 -0.48 17.66 -4.68
N ASP A 128 -1.11 18.59 -5.39
CA ASP A 128 -1.17 18.62 -6.85
C ASP A 128 0.17 18.98 -7.52
N PHE A 129 1.22 19.17 -6.74
CA PHE A 129 2.60 19.31 -7.23
C PHE A 129 3.06 18.02 -7.94
N ASP A 130 3.59 18.17 -9.15
CA ASP A 130 4.15 17.06 -9.92
C ASP A 130 5.69 17.16 -9.93
N PRO A 131 6.42 16.23 -9.28
CA PRO A 131 7.88 16.26 -9.25
C PRO A 131 8.52 15.83 -10.57
N VAL A 132 7.76 15.28 -11.52
CA VAL A 132 8.30 14.81 -12.80
C VAL A 132 8.84 16.00 -13.60
N GLY A 133 10.11 15.90 -14.00
CA GLY A 133 10.80 16.95 -14.78
C GLY A 133 11.25 18.16 -13.97
N LYS A 134 11.08 18.16 -12.64
CA LYS A 134 11.59 19.18 -11.73
C LYS A 134 13.03 18.88 -11.32
N SER A 135 13.81 19.93 -11.07
CA SER A 135 15.16 19.79 -10.50
C SER A 135 15.10 19.41 -9.02
N ASP A 136 16.18 18.85 -8.49
CA ASP A 136 16.30 18.57 -7.06
C ASP A 136 16.14 19.83 -6.21
N ALA A 137 16.61 20.97 -6.71
CA ALA A 137 16.48 22.27 -6.04
C ALA A 137 15.02 22.75 -6.00
N GLU A 138 14.25 22.56 -7.08
CA GLU A 138 12.82 22.87 -7.12
C GLU A 138 12.04 21.99 -6.14
N ILE A 139 12.29 20.66 -6.17
CA ILE A 139 11.66 19.70 -5.27
C ILE A 139 11.98 20.02 -3.81
N MET A 140 13.21 20.38 -3.51
CA MET A 140 13.63 20.79 -2.16
C MET A 140 12.86 22.02 -1.69
N ARG A 141 12.79 23.07 -2.50
CA ARG A 141 12.05 24.31 -2.18
C ARG A 141 10.57 24.04 -1.97
N PHE A 142 9.98 23.20 -2.84
CA PHE A 142 8.59 22.79 -2.68
C PHE A 142 8.37 22.02 -1.36
N CYS A 143 9.18 21.01 -1.05
CA CYS A 143 9.09 20.25 0.19
C CYS A 143 9.23 21.14 1.44
N GLN A 144 10.12 22.11 1.40
CA GLN A 144 10.30 23.08 2.49
C GLN A 144 9.07 23.96 2.67
N ALA A 145 8.51 24.50 1.58
CA ALA A 145 7.29 25.29 1.60
C ALA A 145 6.07 24.46 2.05
N PHE A 146 5.94 23.20 1.62
CA PHE A 146 4.91 22.29 2.04
C PHE A 146 4.99 21.99 3.55
N MET A 147 6.19 21.74 4.07
CA MET A 147 6.39 21.47 5.50
C MET A 147 6.15 22.72 6.36
N LEU A 148 6.40 23.90 5.86
CA LEU A 148 6.11 25.16 6.56
C LEU A 148 4.62 25.28 6.94
N GLU A 149 3.74 24.77 6.10
CA GLU A 149 2.28 24.77 6.34
C GLU A 149 1.82 23.55 7.18
N LEU A 150 2.52 22.41 7.06
CA LEU A 150 2.08 21.16 7.66
C LEU A 150 2.59 20.92 9.09
N TRP A 151 3.76 21.44 9.46
CA TRP A 151 4.53 21.02 10.62
C TRP A 151 3.78 21.06 11.96
N ASN A 152 2.88 22.04 12.15
CA ASN A 152 2.08 22.19 13.38
C ASN A 152 1.02 21.10 13.58
N ASN A 153 0.70 20.33 12.53
CA ASN A 153 -0.38 19.37 12.52
C ASN A 153 0.12 17.93 12.57
N ILE A 154 1.43 17.72 12.62
CA ILE A 154 2.07 16.40 12.62
C ILE A 154 3.00 16.23 13.82
N GLY A 155 3.27 15.00 14.18
CA GLY A 155 4.15 14.64 15.30
C GLY A 155 4.17 13.14 15.52
N PRO A 156 5.17 12.59 16.25
CA PRO A 156 5.34 11.14 16.40
C PRO A 156 4.17 10.45 17.08
N ASP A 157 3.46 11.16 17.96
CA ASP A 157 2.32 10.63 18.72
C ASP A 157 0.97 11.22 18.25
N THR A 158 0.99 12.03 17.18
CA THR A 158 -0.20 12.68 16.64
C THR A 158 -0.51 12.20 15.23
N ASP A 159 0.43 12.45 14.30
CA ASP A 159 0.27 12.16 12.88
C ASP A 159 1.64 11.96 12.24
N VAL A 160 1.89 10.80 11.66
CA VAL A 160 3.21 10.42 11.11
C VAL A 160 3.08 10.16 9.61
N PRO A 161 3.35 11.16 8.76
CA PRO A 161 3.43 10.97 7.32
C PRO A 161 4.58 10.06 6.89
N ALA A 162 4.46 9.52 5.67
CA ALA A 162 5.45 8.68 5.00
C ALA A 162 5.54 9.01 3.52
N GLY A 163 6.39 8.29 2.78
CA GLY A 163 6.41 8.34 1.31
C GLY A 163 5.22 7.62 0.66
N ASP A 164 4.90 8.08 -0.54
CA ASP A 164 3.93 7.49 -1.47
C ASP A 164 4.34 7.90 -2.90
N VAL A 165 3.44 7.83 -3.88
CA VAL A 165 3.73 8.26 -5.26
C VAL A 165 4.29 9.70 -5.28
N GLY A 166 5.43 9.88 -5.94
CA GLY A 166 6.12 11.18 -6.03
C GLY A 166 6.83 11.63 -4.75
N VAL A 167 6.84 10.82 -3.69
CA VAL A 167 7.52 11.11 -2.42
C VAL A 167 8.36 9.91 -2.01
N GLY A 168 9.63 9.96 -2.30
CA GLY A 168 10.63 8.96 -1.90
C GLY A 168 11.52 9.43 -0.75
N GLY A 169 12.64 8.73 -0.54
CA GLY A 169 13.60 9.06 0.52
C GLY A 169 14.19 10.48 0.40
N ARG A 170 14.36 10.99 -0.84
CA ARG A 170 14.83 12.37 -1.10
C ARG A 170 13.82 13.38 -0.55
N GLU A 171 12.56 13.28 -0.92
CA GLU A 171 11.49 14.18 -0.47
C GLU A 171 11.29 14.07 1.05
N ILE A 172 11.29 12.87 1.61
CA ILE A 172 11.24 12.67 3.07
C ILE A 172 12.41 13.37 3.76
N GLY A 173 13.62 13.32 3.17
CA GLY A 173 14.78 14.04 3.68
C GLY A 173 14.57 15.55 3.72
N TYR A 174 14.08 16.14 2.63
CA TYR A 174 13.81 17.59 2.56
C TYR A 174 12.70 18.02 3.54
N LEU A 175 11.63 17.23 3.65
CA LEU A 175 10.55 17.47 4.60
C LEU A 175 11.05 17.39 6.04
N PHE A 176 11.81 16.36 6.39
CA PHE A 176 12.36 16.18 7.73
C PHE A 176 13.33 17.29 8.12
N GLY A 177 14.25 17.66 7.20
CA GLY A 177 15.19 18.74 7.45
C GLY A 177 14.49 20.08 7.75
N MET A 178 13.39 20.39 7.05
CA MET A 178 12.61 21.59 7.32
C MET A 178 11.84 21.49 8.63
N TYR A 179 11.22 20.34 8.93
CA TYR A 179 10.52 20.09 10.19
C TYR A 179 11.43 20.36 11.41
N THR A 180 12.64 19.81 11.42
CA THR A 180 13.59 19.99 12.53
C THR A 180 13.98 21.45 12.75
N LYS A 181 14.02 22.27 11.68
CA LYS A 181 14.27 23.71 11.78
C LYS A 181 13.10 24.47 12.40
N LEU A 182 11.88 24.09 12.03
CA LEU A 182 10.65 24.74 12.52
C LEU A 182 10.35 24.35 13.97
N ALA A 183 10.36 23.05 14.27
CA ALA A 183 10.06 22.52 15.60
C ALA A 183 11.17 22.83 16.62
N ARG A 184 12.42 23.07 16.15
CA ARG A 184 13.62 23.21 17.00
C ARG A 184 13.88 22.01 17.91
N GLU A 185 13.39 20.83 17.50
CA GLU A 185 13.54 19.58 18.18
C GLU A 185 13.95 18.50 17.17
N TYR A 186 14.83 17.60 17.58
CA TYR A 186 15.16 16.42 16.78
C TYR A 186 14.15 15.30 17.03
N ASN A 187 12.94 15.50 16.51
CA ASN A 187 11.83 14.59 16.69
C ASN A 187 11.86 13.52 15.59
N VAL A 188 12.69 12.50 15.78
CA VAL A 188 12.99 11.47 14.78
C VAL A 188 11.76 10.68 14.32
N GLY A 189 10.73 10.57 15.17
CA GLY A 189 9.52 9.82 14.90
C GLY A 189 8.46 10.53 14.04
N VAL A 190 8.68 11.80 13.65
CA VAL A 190 7.67 12.60 12.95
C VAL A 190 7.33 12.12 11.54
N LEU A 191 8.27 11.46 10.87
CA LEU A 191 8.13 10.91 9.51
C LEU A 191 8.72 9.51 9.45
N THR A 192 8.20 8.66 8.57
CA THR A 192 8.83 7.37 8.24
C THR A 192 9.27 7.30 6.78
N GLY A 193 10.14 6.33 6.48
CA GLY A 193 10.84 6.26 5.19
C GLY A 193 12.13 7.06 5.16
N LYS A 194 12.67 7.35 6.33
CA LYS A 194 13.95 8.06 6.51
C LYS A 194 15.13 7.20 6.07
N GLY A 195 16.26 7.86 5.80
CA GLY A 195 17.53 7.18 5.60
C GLY A 195 18.05 6.52 6.90
N ALA A 196 18.75 5.40 6.77
CA ALA A 196 19.26 4.64 7.92
C ALA A 196 20.18 5.46 8.85
N THR A 197 20.89 6.45 8.31
CA THR A 197 21.82 7.29 9.07
C THR A 197 21.15 8.33 9.97
N TRP A 198 19.83 8.54 9.84
CA TRP A 198 19.08 9.56 10.58
C TRP A 198 17.69 9.05 11.02
N GLY A 199 17.66 7.81 11.50
CA GLY A 199 16.49 7.23 12.19
C GLY A 199 15.55 6.39 11.32
N GLY A 200 15.93 6.08 10.08
CA GLY A 200 15.20 5.16 9.21
C GLY A 200 15.41 3.69 9.61
N SER A 201 14.42 2.86 9.34
CA SER A 201 14.52 1.41 9.50
C SER A 201 15.22 0.78 8.30
N ILE A 202 16.03 -0.23 8.55
CA ILE A 202 16.52 -1.15 7.52
C ILE A 202 15.32 -1.95 6.96
N LEU A 203 15.48 -2.55 5.78
CA LEU A 203 14.47 -3.37 5.10
C LEU A 203 13.24 -2.59 4.57
N ARG A 204 13.27 -1.25 4.54
CA ARG A 204 12.09 -0.45 4.14
C ARG A 204 11.78 -0.51 2.64
N PRO A 205 12.77 -0.43 1.71
CA PRO A 205 12.51 -0.49 0.26
C PRO A 205 11.86 -1.79 -0.19
N GLU A 206 12.28 -2.92 0.33
CA GLU A 206 11.83 -4.27 -0.01
C GLU A 206 10.60 -4.74 0.78
N ALA A 207 10.26 -4.06 1.87
CA ALA A 207 9.28 -4.50 2.87
C ALA A 207 7.91 -4.90 2.29
N THR A 208 7.42 -4.17 1.29
CA THR A 208 6.13 -4.48 0.67
C THR A 208 6.19 -5.80 -0.08
N GLY A 209 7.24 -6.02 -0.87
CA GLY A 209 7.45 -7.27 -1.58
C GLY A 209 7.69 -8.45 -0.63
N PHE A 210 8.53 -8.27 0.39
CA PHE A 210 8.79 -9.31 1.40
C PHE A 210 7.52 -9.72 2.12
N GLY A 211 6.76 -8.74 2.63
CA GLY A 211 5.48 -9.00 3.31
C GLY A 211 4.48 -9.71 2.41
N ALA A 212 4.42 -9.33 1.13
CA ALA A 212 3.54 -9.98 0.17
C ALA A 212 3.86 -11.48 0.01
N LEU A 213 5.14 -11.84 -0.06
CA LEU A 213 5.55 -13.24 -0.14
C LEU A 213 5.26 -14.01 1.15
N TYR A 214 5.48 -13.42 2.33
CA TYR A 214 5.09 -14.04 3.60
C TYR A 214 3.59 -14.29 3.68
N PHE A 215 2.78 -13.30 3.31
CA PHE A 215 1.33 -13.47 3.26
C PHE A 215 0.91 -14.56 2.27
N THR A 216 1.47 -14.55 1.07
CA THR A 216 1.22 -15.55 0.02
C THR A 216 1.57 -16.95 0.53
N GLU A 217 2.72 -17.13 1.19
CA GLU A 217 3.10 -18.41 1.79
C GLU A 217 2.05 -18.92 2.78
N HIS A 218 1.50 -18.06 3.65
CA HIS A 218 0.43 -18.42 4.58
C HIS A 218 -0.88 -18.75 3.87
N VAL A 219 -1.26 -18.05 2.79
CA VAL A 219 -2.40 -18.38 1.93
C VAL A 219 -2.24 -19.79 1.36
N LEU A 220 -1.05 -20.11 0.84
CA LEU A 220 -0.76 -21.43 0.27
C LEU A 220 -0.79 -22.52 1.33
N LYS A 221 -0.17 -22.31 2.49
CA LYS A 221 -0.19 -23.28 3.61
C LYS A 221 -1.62 -23.60 4.05
N THR A 222 -2.49 -22.59 4.13
CA THR A 222 -3.91 -22.77 4.47
C THR A 222 -4.64 -23.62 3.44
N ALA A 223 -4.24 -23.55 2.18
CA ALA A 223 -4.78 -24.38 1.08
C ALA A 223 -4.04 -25.74 0.92
N GLY A 224 -3.15 -26.11 1.82
CA GLY A 224 -2.36 -27.34 1.76
C GLY A 224 -1.31 -27.35 0.64
N LYS A 225 -0.81 -26.19 0.25
CA LYS A 225 0.16 -25.98 -0.83
C LYS A 225 1.44 -25.34 -0.28
N GLU A 226 2.52 -25.42 -1.06
CA GLU A 226 3.82 -24.82 -0.74
C GLU A 226 4.22 -23.83 -1.83
N LEU A 227 4.94 -22.76 -1.45
CA LEU A 227 5.48 -21.76 -2.38
C LEU A 227 6.71 -22.31 -3.15
N LYS A 228 7.48 -23.15 -2.49
CA LYS A 228 8.70 -23.73 -3.06
C LYS A 228 8.42 -24.50 -4.35
N GLY A 229 9.14 -24.15 -5.40
CA GLY A 229 8.99 -24.77 -6.72
C GLY A 229 7.90 -24.18 -7.60
N CYS A 230 7.02 -23.31 -7.07
CA CYS A 230 6.01 -22.62 -7.87
C CYS A 230 6.64 -21.61 -8.82
N THR A 231 5.96 -21.39 -9.94
CA THR A 231 6.28 -20.33 -10.90
C THR A 231 5.46 -19.08 -10.58
N VAL A 232 6.11 -17.90 -10.63
CA VAL A 232 5.54 -16.61 -10.23
C VAL A 232 5.67 -15.61 -11.37
N ALA A 233 4.59 -14.92 -11.72
CA ALA A 233 4.60 -13.78 -12.62
C ALA A 233 4.39 -12.48 -11.82
N LEU A 234 5.24 -11.46 -12.09
CA LEU A 234 5.20 -10.16 -11.45
C LEU A 234 4.94 -9.07 -12.48
N SER A 235 4.16 -8.07 -12.11
CA SER A 235 4.12 -6.80 -12.85
C SER A 235 5.04 -5.76 -12.21
N GLY A 236 5.62 -4.90 -13.04
CA GLY A 236 6.55 -3.87 -12.62
C GLY A 236 7.97 -4.37 -12.34
N PHE A 237 8.87 -3.41 -12.13
CA PHE A 237 10.27 -3.62 -11.73
C PHE A 237 10.76 -2.54 -10.74
N GLY A 238 9.82 -1.87 -10.06
CA GLY A 238 10.08 -0.96 -8.94
C GLY A 238 10.43 -1.70 -7.65
N ASN A 239 10.50 -0.96 -6.52
CA ASN A 239 10.85 -1.51 -5.21
C ASN A 239 9.98 -2.71 -4.80
N VAL A 240 8.67 -2.63 -5.07
CA VAL A 240 7.72 -3.68 -4.69
C VAL A 240 8.01 -4.98 -5.46
N ALA A 241 8.11 -4.89 -6.79
CA ALA A 241 8.41 -6.04 -7.64
C ALA A 241 9.82 -6.59 -7.38
N TRP A 242 10.81 -5.71 -7.18
CA TRP A 242 12.17 -6.11 -6.80
C TRP A 242 12.19 -6.89 -5.49
N GLY A 243 11.57 -6.36 -4.42
CA GLY A 243 11.47 -7.06 -3.14
C GLY A 243 10.72 -8.38 -3.26
N ALA A 244 9.62 -8.42 -4.02
CA ALA A 244 8.86 -9.63 -4.26
C ALA A 244 9.69 -10.69 -5.03
N ALA A 245 10.43 -10.30 -6.07
CA ALA A 245 11.30 -11.20 -6.81
C ALA A 245 12.42 -11.77 -5.94
N LEU A 246 13.05 -10.93 -5.13
CA LEU A 246 14.10 -11.33 -4.19
C LEU A 246 13.58 -12.37 -3.19
N LYS A 247 12.50 -12.05 -2.48
CA LYS A 247 11.94 -12.95 -1.46
C LYS A 247 11.35 -14.23 -2.06
N ALA A 248 10.68 -14.15 -3.21
CA ALA A 248 10.20 -15.35 -3.91
C ALA A 248 11.33 -16.33 -4.23
N THR A 249 12.45 -15.82 -4.72
CA THR A 249 13.64 -16.62 -5.04
C THR A 249 14.28 -17.21 -3.78
N GLU A 250 14.38 -16.43 -2.68
CA GLU A 250 14.88 -16.92 -1.39
C GLU A 250 14.02 -18.06 -0.81
N LEU A 251 12.69 -17.98 -1.00
CA LEU A 251 11.73 -19.01 -0.56
C LEU A 251 11.61 -20.18 -1.53
N GLY A 252 12.43 -20.19 -2.61
CA GLY A 252 12.52 -21.30 -3.54
C GLY A 252 11.48 -21.33 -4.65
N ALA A 253 10.75 -20.25 -4.88
CA ALA A 253 9.89 -20.07 -6.05
C ALA A 253 10.71 -19.59 -7.25
N LYS A 254 10.15 -19.70 -8.47
CA LYS A 254 10.76 -19.26 -9.72
C LYS A 254 9.98 -18.08 -10.30
N VAL A 255 10.57 -16.91 -10.33
CA VAL A 255 9.98 -15.75 -11.01
C VAL A 255 10.24 -15.89 -12.51
N VAL A 256 9.19 -16.21 -13.26
CA VAL A 256 9.25 -16.54 -14.69
C VAL A 256 8.85 -15.39 -15.61
N ALA A 257 8.30 -14.31 -15.06
CA ALA A 257 7.92 -13.11 -15.81
C ALA A 257 8.01 -11.86 -14.95
N ILE A 258 8.52 -10.79 -15.54
CA ILE A 258 8.39 -9.40 -15.07
C ILE A 258 7.85 -8.54 -16.21
N SER A 259 6.98 -7.58 -15.92
CA SER A 259 6.47 -6.68 -16.96
C SER A 259 6.69 -5.21 -16.64
N GLY A 260 6.73 -4.40 -17.68
CA GLY A 260 6.81 -2.96 -17.62
C GLY A 260 5.78 -2.32 -18.55
N PRO A 261 5.76 -0.98 -18.66
CA PRO A 261 4.86 -0.29 -19.59
C PRO A 261 5.08 -0.65 -21.06
N ASP A 262 6.30 -1.08 -21.41
CA ASP A 262 6.74 -1.44 -22.74
C ASP A 262 6.42 -2.88 -23.15
N GLY A 263 6.23 -3.79 -22.18
CA GLY A 263 5.94 -5.19 -22.47
C GLY A 263 6.26 -6.12 -21.31
N VAL A 264 6.50 -7.41 -21.65
CA VAL A 264 6.87 -8.47 -20.70
C VAL A 264 8.21 -9.06 -21.03
N CYS A 265 9.00 -9.32 -20.01
CA CYS A 265 10.22 -10.11 -20.07
C CYS A 265 9.93 -11.50 -19.46
N GLU A 266 9.93 -12.53 -20.30
CA GLU A 266 9.77 -13.93 -19.91
C GLU A 266 11.14 -14.54 -19.59
N ILE A 267 11.23 -15.26 -18.46
CA ILE A 267 12.46 -15.83 -17.91
C ILE A 267 12.18 -17.31 -17.56
N PRO A 268 12.18 -18.23 -18.54
CA PRO A 268 11.67 -19.59 -18.34
C PRO A 268 12.40 -20.41 -17.26
N ALA A 269 13.70 -20.16 -17.07
CA ALA A 269 14.50 -20.82 -16.02
C ALA A 269 14.28 -20.22 -14.62
N GLY A 270 13.60 -19.06 -14.52
CA GLY A 270 13.47 -18.23 -13.35
C GLY A 270 14.54 -17.15 -13.28
N ILE A 271 14.19 -16.03 -12.65
CA ILE A 271 15.10 -14.88 -12.47
C ILE A 271 16.30 -15.27 -11.61
N THR A 272 17.50 -14.82 -11.99
CA THR A 272 18.72 -15.04 -11.18
C THR A 272 18.96 -13.89 -10.22
N LYS A 273 19.87 -14.08 -9.25
CA LYS A 273 20.23 -13.02 -8.31
C LYS A 273 20.80 -11.78 -9.04
N GLU A 274 21.65 -12.00 -10.06
CA GLU A 274 22.23 -10.92 -10.86
C GLU A 274 21.16 -10.14 -11.62
N MET A 275 20.13 -10.82 -12.11
CA MET A 275 18.99 -10.19 -12.77
C MET A 275 18.13 -9.38 -11.77
N ILE A 276 17.96 -9.88 -10.54
CA ILE A 276 17.26 -9.16 -9.46
C ILE A 276 18.03 -7.87 -9.10
N ASP A 277 19.35 -7.97 -8.94
CA ASP A 277 20.20 -6.80 -8.67
C ASP A 277 20.12 -5.79 -9.83
N TYR A 278 20.05 -6.28 -11.07
CA TYR A 278 19.89 -5.43 -12.25
C TYR A 278 18.54 -4.70 -12.32
N MET A 279 17.47 -5.20 -11.67
CA MET A 279 16.20 -4.44 -11.57
C MET A 279 16.40 -3.08 -10.92
N LEU A 280 17.36 -2.95 -9.98
CA LEU A 280 17.67 -1.66 -9.35
C LEU A 280 18.33 -0.69 -10.35
N GLU A 281 19.22 -1.18 -11.20
CA GLU A 281 19.83 -0.38 -12.28
C GLU A 281 18.77 0.07 -13.30
N MET A 282 17.89 -0.84 -13.73
CA MET A 282 16.79 -0.55 -14.67
C MET A 282 15.91 0.59 -14.12
N ARG A 283 15.58 0.54 -12.83
CA ARG A 283 14.80 1.61 -12.16
C ARG A 283 15.57 2.92 -12.13
N ALA A 284 16.86 2.90 -11.78
CA ALA A 284 17.70 4.10 -11.70
C ALA A 284 17.94 4.75 -13.07
N SER A 285 17.83 3.99 -14.16
CA SER A 285 18.03 4.49 -15.52
C SER A 285 16.98 5.49 -16.00
N ASN A 286 15.82 5.57 -15.32
CA ASN A 286 14.64 6.38 -15.69
C ASN A 286 14.09 6.09 -17.12
N ARG A 287 14.53 5.03 -17.77
CA ARG A 287 14.05 4.66 -19.13
C ARG A 287 12.66 4.02 -19.08
N ASN A 288 12.29 3.47 -17.94
CA ASN A 288 11.01 2.77 -17.70
C ASN A 288 10.74 1.63 -18.69
N LYS A 289 11.80 0.84 -19.03
CA LYS A 289 11.76 -0.25 -20.01
C LYS A 289 12.18 -1.57 -19.38
N VAL A 290 11.31 -2.57 -19.45
CA VAL A 290 11.63 -3.94 -19.04
C VAL A 290 12.41 -4.68 -20.14
N GLU A 291 12.38 -4.21 -21.39
CA GLU A 291 13.20 -4.68 -22.50
C GLU A 291 14.70 -4.71 -22.16
N ASP A 292 15.16 -3.81 -21.30
CA ASP A 292 16.56 -3.72 -20.86
C ASP A 292 17.04 -5.03 -20.20
N MET A 293 16.14 -5.76 -19.52
CA MET A 293 16.45 -7.08 -18.95
C MET A 293 16.84 -8.09 -20.02
N ALA A 294 16.02 -8.23 -21.08
CA ALA A 294 16.30 -9.15 -22.16
C ALA A 294 17.52 -8.70 -23.00
N THR A 295 17.74 -7.40 -23.13
CA THR A 295 18.93 -6.87 -23.81
C THR A 295 20.21 -7.24 -23.07
N LYS A 296 20.21 -7.19 -21.74
CA LYS A 296 21.38 -7.54 -20.91
C LYS A 296 21.59 -9.06 -20.79
N TYR A 297 20.50 -9.83 -20.79
CA TYR A 297 20.52 -11.28 -20.59
C TYR A 297 19.81 -12.05 -21.74
N PRO A 298 20.25 -11.92 -22.99
CA PRO A 298 19.53 -12.44 -24.17
C PRO A 298 19.36 -13.96 -24.18
N GLU A 299 20.26 -14.71 -23.53
CA GLU A 299 20.18 -16.17 -23.42
C GLU A 299 19.23 -16.66 -22.33
N LEU A 300 18.85 -15.80 -21.38
CA LEU A 300 18.02 -16.15 -20.22
C LEU A 300 16.61 -15.57 -20.29
N ALA A 301 16.44 -14.47 -21.00
CA ALA A 301 15.23 -13.67 -20.99
C ALA A 301 14.78 -13.29 -22.39
N LYS A 302 13.47 -13.37 -22.63
CA LYS A 302 12.84 -13.01 -23.90
C LYS A 302 11.86 -11.87 -23.69
N PHE A 303 12.04 -10.78 -24.43
CA PHE A 303 11.09 -9.65 -24.39
C PHE A 303 10.00 -9.80 -25.44
N THR A 304 8.76 -9.50 -25.04
CA THR A 304 7.59 -9.40 -25.92
C THR A 304 6.92 -8.04 -25.71
N PRO A 305 6.95 -7.14 -26.71
CA PRO A 305 6.40 -5.79 -26.57
C PRO A 305 4.87 -5.80 -26.42
N GLY A 306 4.35 -4.86 -25.62
CA GLY A 306 2.92 -4.61 -25.44
C GLY A 306 2.14 -5.73 -24.73
N LYS A 307 2.80 -6.79 -24.28
CA LYS A 307 2.19 -7.85 -23.49
C LYS A 307 2.39 -7.61 -22.00
N LYS A 308 1.45 -8.07 -21.18
CA LYS A 308 1.53 -8.05 -19.71
C LYS A 308 2.15 -9.36 -19.18
N ALA A 309 2.60 -9.36 -17.93
CA ALA A 309 3.07 -10.58 -17.24
C ALA A 309 2.03 -11.70 -17.24
N TRP A 310 0.78 -11.37 -17.32
CA TRP A 310 -0.37 -12.29 -17.29
C TRP A 310 -0.48 -13.20 -18.51
N SER A 311 0.19 -12.86 -19.61
CA SER A 311 0.29 -13.71 -20.78
C SER A 311 1.29 -14.86 -20.64
N VAL A 312 2.10 -14.85 -19.59
CA VAL A 312 3.08 -15.91 -19.30
C VAL A 312 2.48 -16.92 -18.32
N LYS A 313 2.60 -18.20 -18.66
CA LYS A 313 2.11 -19.28 -17.79
C LYS A 313 2.83 -19.26 -16.45
N CYS A 314 2.04 -19.21 -15.36
CA CYS A 314 2.54 -19.24 -13.99
C CYS A 314 1.53 -19.89 -13.04
N ASP A 315 2.01 -20.32 -11.88
CA ASP A 315 1.20 -20.83 -10.78
C ASP A 315 0.57 -19.70 -9.98
N ILE A 316 1.33 -18.63 -9.75
CA ILE A 316 0.99 -17.50 -8.88
C ILE A 316 1.19 -16.19 -9.65
N ALA A 317 0.17 -15.33 -9.64
CA ALA A 317 0.23 -13.97 -10.18
C ALA A 317 0.31 -12.95 -9.04
N LEU A 318 1.28 -12.03 -9.12
CA LEU A 318 1.49 -10.97 -8.14
C LEU A 318 1.47 -9.60 -8.85
N PRO A 319 0.32 -8.91 -8.92
CA PRO A 319 0.25 -7.53 -9.40
C PRO A 319 1.03 -6.60 -8.46
N CYS A 320 2.16 -6.01 -8.95
CA CYS A 320 3.09 -5.21 -8.14
C CYS A 320 3.27 -3.77 -8.64
N ALA A 321 2.59 -3.35 -9.72
CA ALA A 321 2.87 -2.09 -10.39
C ALA A 321 1.91 -0.97 -9.98
N PHE A 322 0.65 -1.01 -10.41
CA PHE A 322 -0.29 0.09 -10.21
C PHE A 322 -1.75 -0.38 -10.10
N GLN A 323 -2.62 0.58 -9.77
CA GLN A 323 -4.05 0.35 -9.60
C GLN A 323 -4.71 -0.11 -10.91
N ASN A 324 -5.65 -1.08 -10.80
CA ASN A 324 -6.44 -1.62 -11.91
C ASN A 324 -5.62 -2.15 -13.10
N GLU A 325 -4.41 -2.61 -12.85
CA GLU A 325 -3.52 -3.15 -13.88
C GLU A 325 -3.96 -4.51 -14.43
N LEU A 326 -4.68 -5.30 -13.64
CA LEU A 326 -5.20 -6.61 -13.98
C LEU A 326 -6.72 -6.53 -14.12
N ASN A 327 -7.22 -6.64 -15.34
CA ASN A 327 -8.65 -6.55 -15.65
C ASN A 327 -9.32 -7.93 -15.78
N GLY A 328 -10.63 -7.97 -16.06
CA GLY A 328 -11.38 -9.22 -16.17
C GLY A 328 -10.90 -10.17 -17.28
N ASP A 329 -10.38 -9.64 -18.38
CA ASP A 329 -9.84 -10.48 -19.47
C ASP A 329 -8.46 -11.02 -19.12
N ASP A 330 -7.60 -10.22 -18.46
CA ASP A 330 -6.34 -10.70 -17.90
C ASP A 330 -6.58 -11.84 -16.89
N ALA A 331 -7.62 -11.73 -16.04
CA ALA A 331 -7.98 -12.78 -15.08
C ALA A 331 -8.41 -14.08 -15.76
N LYS A 332 -9.20 -14.00 -16.84
CA LYS A 332 -9.57 -15.17 -17.65
C LYS A 332 -8.36 -15.81 -18.31
N GLU A 333 -7.43 -15.02 -18.84
CA GLU A 333 -6.19 -15.50 -19.44
C GLU A 333 -5.33 -16.24 -18.42
N LEU A 334 -5.13 -15.68 -17.21
CA LEU A 334 -4.41 -16.33 -16.11
C LEU A 334 -5.02 -17.68 -15.74
N ILE A 335 -6.33 -17.74 -15.58
CA ILE A 335 -7.05 -18.99 -15.24
C ILE A 335 -6.89 -20.02 -16.35
N ALA A 336 -7.05 -19.62 -17.62
CA ALA A 336 -6.88 -20.51 -18.79
C ALA A 336 -5.45 -21.03 -18.89
N ASN A 337 -4.45 -20.25 -18.47
CA ASN A 337 -3.03 -20.64 -18.43
C ASN A 337 -2.69 -21.53 -17.23
N GLY A 338 -3.65 -21.80 -16.32
CA GLY A 338 -3.49 -22.68 -15.17
C GLY A 338 -3.01 -22.00 -13.89
N THR A 339 -3.06 -20.67 -13.81
CA THR A 339 -2.82 -19.92 -12.58
C THR A 339 -3.89 -20.26 -11.54
N TRP A 340 -3.48 -20.59 -10.33
CA TRP A 340 -4.38 -20.99 -9.25
C TRP A 340 -4.27 -20.12 -8.00
N CYS A 341 -3.43 -19.09 -8.02
CA CYS A 341 -3.31 -18.11 -6.95
C CYS A 341 -3.03 -16.71 -7.52
N CYS A 342 -3.73 -15.70 -7.03
CA CYS A 342 -3.45 -14.29 -7.28
C CYS A 342 -3.47 -13.52 -5.95
N CYS A 343 -2.34 -12.91 -5.59
CA CYS A 343 -2.23 -12.05 -4.42
C CYS A 343 -1.87 -10.63 -4.86
N GLU A 344 -2.75 -9.67 -4.62
CA GLU A 344 -2.49 -8.26 -4.97
C GLU A 344 -1.37 -7.68 -4.13
N VAL A 345 -0.34 -7.18 -4.77
CA VAL A 345 0.74 -6.45 -4.07
C VAL A 345 0.63 -4.93 -4.27
N SER A 346 0.13 -4.49 -5.41
CA SER A 346 -0.24 -3.08 -5.61
C SER A 346 -1.55 -2.74 -4.88
N ASN A 347 -1.80 -1.46 -4.62
CA ASN A 347 -3.08 -1.03 -4.06
C ASN A 347 -4.15 -1.14 -5.14
N MET A 348 -5.21 -1.94 -4.89
CA MET A 348 -6.28 -2.22 -5.84
C MET A 348 -5.74 -2.61 -7.24
N GLY A 349 -4.83 -3.60 -7.28
CA GLY A 349 -4.18 -4.04 -8.52
C GLY A 349 -5.14 -4.68 -9.52
N CYS A 350 -6.19 -5.33 -9.03
CA CYS A 350 -7.22 -5.97 -9.83
C CYS A 350 -8.47 -5.09 -9.93
N THR A 351 -9.12 -5.10 -11.10
CA THR A 351 -10.44 -4.48 -11.24
C THR A 351 -11.50 -5.32 -10.52
N PRO A 352 -12.67 -4.75 -10.15
CA PRO A 352 -13.77 -5.52 -9.54
C PRO A 352 -14.18 -6.74 -10.37
N GLU A 353 -14.20 -6.63 -11.69
CA GLU A 353 -14.49 -7.75 -12.61
C GLU A 353 -13.44 -8.86 -12.53
N ALA A 354 -12.15 -8.50 -12.37
CA ALA A 354 -11.10 -9.49 -12.20
C ALA A 354 -11.24 -10.23 -10.89
N ILE A 355 -11.52 -9.51 -9.79
CA ILE A 355 -11.75 -10.09 -8.46
C ILE A 355 -12.93 -11.06 -8.50
N GLU A 356 -14.05 -10.65 -9.09
CA GLU A 356 -15.24 -11.50 -9.25
C GLU A 356 -14.93 -12.76 -10.09
N THR A 357 -14.13 -12.60 -11.16
CA THR A 357 -13.70 -13.71 -12.02
C THR A 357 -12.86 -14.72 -11.24
N PHE A 358 -11.90 -14.25 -10.44
CA PHE A 358 -11.08 -15.10 -9.57
C PHE A 358 -11.93 -15.84 -8.52
N GLN A 359 -12.81 -15.11 -7.83
CA GLN A 359 -13.69 -15.71 -6.80
C GLN A 359 -14.63 -16.78 -7.38
N LYS A 360 -15.20 -16.54 -8.57
CA LYS A 360 -16.08 -17.51 -9.25
C LYS A 360 -15.34 -18.75 -9.75
N SER A 361 -14.08 -18.60 -10.14
CA SER A 361 -13.26 -19.72 -10.62
C SER A 361 -12.72 -20.62 -9.52
N GLY A 362 -12.79 -20.17 -8.25
CA GLY A 362 -12.29 -20.90 -7.09
C GLY A 362 -10.76 -20.88 -6.93
N ILE A 363 -10.03 -20.00 -7.65
CA ILE A 363 -8.61 -19.80 -7.38
C ILE A 363 -8.41 -19.02 -6.07
N LEU A 364 -7.24 -19.16 -5.47
CA LEU A 364 -6.89 -18.42 -4.27
C LEU A 364 -6.69 -16.94 -4.64
N PHE A 365 -7.48 -16.06 -4.03
CA PHE A 365 -7.35 -14.62 -4.24
C PHE A 365 -7.21 -13.90 -2.90
N ALA A 366 -6.23 -12.98 -2.80
CA ALA A 366 -6.03 -12.15 -1.61
C ALA A 366 -5.87 -10.67 -1.98
N PRO A 367 -6.54 -9.75 -1.23
CA PRO A 367 -6.61 -8.33 -1.57
C PRO A 367 -5.37 -7.55 -1.14
N GLY A 368 -5.07 -6.48 -1.85
CA GLY A 368 -3.89 -5.65 -1.64
C GLY A 368 -3.76 -5.11 -0.22
N LYS A 369 -4.85 -4.68 0.42
CA LYS A 369 -4.79 -4.13 1.79
C LYS A 369 -4.21 -5.10 2.84
N ALA A 370 -4.35 -6.41 2.63
CA ALA A 370 -3.74 -7.43 3.49
C ALA A 370 -2.34 -7.82 2.98
N VAL A 371 -2.23 -8.13 1.69
CA VAL A 371 -1.01 -8.65 1.07
C VAL A 371 0.13 -7.62 1.12
N ASN A 372 -0.14 -6.36 0.80
CA ASN A 372 0.88 -5.31 0.72
C ASN A 372 1.13 -4.55 2.04
N ALA A 373 0.60 -5.03 3.14
CA ALA A 373 0.75 -4.39 4.45
C ALA A 373 2.20 -4.38 4.97
N GLY A 374 3.11 -5.12 4.34
CA GLY A 374 4.52 -5.17 4.75
C GLY A 374 5.19 -3.80 4.79
N GLY A 375 4.93 -2.95 3.80
CA GLY A 375 5.49 -1.59 3.76
C GLY A 375 5.06 -0.71 4.94
N VAL A 376 3.78 -0.70 5.28
CA VAL A 376 3.27 0.05 6.44
C VAL A 376 3.67 -0.61 7.75
N SER A 377 3.80 -1.93 7.79
CA SER A 377 4.30 -2.66 8.96
C SER A 377 5.72 -2.25 9.31
N VAL A 378 6.65 -2.23 8.34
CA VAL A 378 8.00 -1.74 8.59
C VAL A 378 8.03 -0.25 8.91
N SER A 379 7.11 0.56 8.35
CA SER A 379 6.96 1.95 8.80
C SER A 379 6.55 2.05 10.27
N GLY A 380 5.65 1.21 10.75
CA GLY A 380 5.30 1.14 12.17
C GLY A 380 6.45 0.62 13.06
N LEU A 381 7.23 -0.35 12.56
CA LEU A 381 8.45 -0.78 13.23
C LEU A 381 9.51 0.33 13.29
N GLU A 382 9.59 1.18 12.25
CA GLU A 382 10.42 2.40 12.28
C GLU A 382 9.96 3.36 13.37
N MET A 383 8.64 3.59 13.50
CA MET A 383 8.09 4.39 14.61
C MET A 383 8.47 3.81 15.97
N THR A 384 8.38 2.49 16.14
CA THR A 384 8.76 1.81 17.39
C THR A 384 10.26 2.01 17.71
N GLN A 385 11.13 1.80 16.72
CA GLN A 385 12.57 2.04 16.87
C GLN A 385 12.85 3.49 17.24
N ASN A 386 12.15 4.44 16.62
CA ASN A 386 12.31 5.86 16.90
C ASN A 386 11.86 6.22 18.32
N ALA A 387 10.73 5.68 18.79
CA ALA A 387 10.23 5.91 20.15
C ALA A 387 11.15 5.33 21.22
N MET A 388 11.81 4.22 20.91
CA MET A 388 12.79 3.56 21.81
C MET A 388 14.21 4.15 21.69
N HIS A 389 14.48 5.01 20.71
CA HIS A 389 15.81 5.54 20.38
C HIS A 389 16.83 4.46 20.07
N ILE A 390 16.42 3.39 19.40
CA ILE A 390 17.29 2.27 18.99
C ILE A 390 17.12 1.97 17.49
N SER A 391 18.07 1.21 16.94
CA SER A 391 17.97 0.64 15.60
C SER A 391 18.06 -0.88 15.70
N TRP A 392 17.17 -1.57 15.00
CA TRP A 392 17.22 -3.01 14.85
C TRP A 392 18.02 -3.42 13.61
N SER A 393 18.62 -4.59 13.67
CA SER A 393 19.25 -5.24 12.51
C SER A 393 18.18 -5.62 11.46
N GLY A 394 18.63 -5.86 10.23
CA GLY A 394 17.74 -6.34 9.16
C GLY A 394 17.04 -7.66 9.53
N ALA A 395 17.73 -8.57 10.22
CA ALA A 395 17.15 -9.84 10.68
C ALA A 395 16.02 -9.64 11.71
N GLU A 396 16.20 -8.73 12.67
CA GLU A 396 15.18 -8.42 13.68
C GLU A 396 13.95 -7.78 13.05
N VAL A 397 14.15 -6.89 12.06
CA VAL A 397 13.02 -6.27 11.32
C VAL A 397 12.29 -7.31 10.48
N ASP A 398 13.02 -8.21 9.81
CA ASP A 398 12.44 -9.27 8.95
C ASP A 398 11.64 -10.28 9.78
N GLU A 399 12.13 -10.70 10.92
CA GLU A 399 11.41 -11.58 11.86
C GLU A 399 10.08 -10.96 12.33
N LYS A 400 10.13 -9.67 12.72
CA LYS A 400 8.93 -8.94 13.14
C LYS A 400 7.95 -8.74 11.97
N LEU A 401 8.45 -8.46 10.78
CA LEU A 401 7.63 -8.35 9.58
C LEU A 401 6.91 -9.68 9.28
N HIS A 402 7.63 -10.80 9.34
CA HIS A 402 7.06 -12.12 9.13
C HIS A 402 5.92 -12.41 10.13
N TYR A 403 6.17 -12.16 11.42
CA TYR A 403 5.15 -12.30 12.47
C TYR A 403 3.90 -11.42 12.22
N ILE A 404 4.09 -10.16 11.79
CA ILE A 404 2.97 -9.26 11.49
C ILE A 404 2.16 -9.80 10.32
N MET A 405 2.80 -10.27 9.25
CA MET A 405 2.11 -10.81 8.07
C MET A 405 1.35 -12.10 8.38
N GLU A 406 1.89 -12.96 9.24
CA GLU A 406 1.18 -14.14 9.77
C GLU A 406 -0.05 -13.73 10.60
N SER A 407 0.08 -12.71 11.43
CA SER A 407 -1.03 -12.18 12.24
C SER A 407 -2.14 -11.60 11.36
N ILE A 408 -1.79 -10.84 10.31
CA ILE A 408 -2.74 -10.32 9.33
C ILE A 408 -3.47 -11.46 8.62
N HIS A 409 -2.74 -12.47 8.15
CA HIS A 409 -3.33 -13.63 7.51
C HIS A 409 -4.30 -14.37 8.46
N SER A 410 -3.90 -14.61 9.69
CA SER A 410 -4.74 -15.28 10.72
C SER A 410 -6.03 -14.50 10.99
N ALA A 411 -5.95 -13.17 11.04
CA ALA A 411 -7.14 -12.32 11.18
C ALA A 411 -8.07 -12.41 9.96
N CYS A 412 -7.51 -12.41 8.75
CA CYS A 412 -8.29 -12.60 7.52
C CYS A 412 -8.98 -13.97 7.48
N VAL A 413 -8.31 -15.04 7.88
CA VAL A 413 -8.88 -16.39 7.96
C VAL A 413 -10.01 -16.44 8.98
N LYS A 414 -9.81 -15.85 10.18
CA LYS A 414 -10.83 -15.83 11.25
C LYS A 414 -12.17 -15.28 10.77
N TYR A 415 -12.16 -14.20 10.00
CA TYR A 415 -13.38 -13.50 9.56
C TYR A 415 -13.80 -13.85 8.13
N GLY A 416 -12.94 -14.45 7.33
CA GLY A 416 -13.23 -14.81 5.93
C GLY A 416 -13.59 -16.26 5.69
N LYS A 417 -13.52 -17.13 6.73
CA LYS A 417 -13.81 -18.57 6.58
C LYS A 417 -15.28 -18.81 6.26
N LYS A 418 -15.54 -19.48 5.13
CA LYS A 418 -16.88 -19.87 4.69
C LYS A 418 -17.29 -21.23 5.25
N ALA A 419 -18.59 -21.56 5.12
CA ALA A 419 -19.14 -22.84 5.59
C ALA A 419 -18.53 -24.05 4.89
N ASP A 420 -18.11 -23.92 3.64
CA ASP A 420 -17.44 -24.95 2.85
C ASP A 420 -15.94 -25.12 3.18
N GLY A 421 -15.43 -24.32 4.11
CA GLY A 421 -14.02 -24.32 4.53
C GLY A 421 -13.09 -23.43 3.69
N THR A 422 -13.56 -22.86 2.59
CA THR A 422 -12.80 -21.89 1.79
C THR A 422 -12.67 -20.55 2.50
N ILE A 423 -11.67 -19.76 2.13
CA ILE A 423 -11.42 -18.45 2.74
C ILE A 423 -11.69 -17.32 1.74
N ASP A 424 -12.59 -16.42 2.11
CA ASP A 424 -12.78 -15.14 1.44
C ASP A 424 -11.87 -14.08 2.09
N TYR A 425 -10.66 -13.93 1.56
CA TYR A 425 -9.68 -13.00 2.09
C TYR A 425 -10.10 -11.52 1.94
N VAL A 426 -10.94 -11.19 0.96
CA VAL A 426 -11.46 -9.81 0.78
C VAL A 426 -12.38 -9.46 1.93
N LYS A 427 -13.42 -10.31 2.16
CA LYS A 427 -14.35 -10.16 3.29
C LYS A 427 -13.60 -10.22 4.63
N GLY A 428 -12.68 -11.17 4.77
CA GLY A 428 -11.87 -11.34 5.97
C GLY A 428 -11.04 -10.12 6.34
N ALA A 429 -10.35 -9.51 5.38
CA ALA A 429 -9.55 -8.32 5.61
C ALA A 429 -10.42 -7.10 6.00
N ASN A 430 -11.54 -6.88 5.30
CA ASN A 430 -12.44 -5.76 5.59
C ASN A 430 -13.05 -5.89 6.99
N ILE A 431 -13.56 -7.07 7.35
CA ILE A 431 -14.15 -7.30 8.67
C ILE A 431 -13.10 -7.21 9.78
N ALA A 432 -11.92 -7.82 9.61
CA ALA A 432 -10.87 -7.78 10.63
C ALA A 432 -10.43 -6.35 10.94
N GLY A 433 -10.20 -5.52 9.91
CA GLY A 433 -9.86 -4.12 10.07
C GLY A 433 -10.99 -3.32 10.73
N PHE A 434 -12.22 -3.50 10.25
CA PHE A 434 -13.41 -2.85 10.80
C PHE A 434 -13.59 -3.16 12.29
N MET A 435 -13.61 -4.42 12.68
CA MET A 435 -13.87 -4.84 14.06
C MET A 435 -12.89 -4.23 15.05
N LYS A 436 -11.59 -4.16 14.69
CA LYS A 436 -10.58 -3.55 15.56
C LYS A 436 -10.83 -2.06 15.78
N VAL A 437 -11.13 -1.32 14.69
CA VAL A 437 -11.38 0.13 14.78
C VAL A 437 -12.72 0.39 15.49
N ALA A 438 -13.77 -0.33 15.14
CA ALA A 438 -15.10 -0.18 15.73
C ALA A 438 -15.09 -0.44 17.24
N GLN A 439 -14.39 -1.49 17.69
CA GLN A 439 -14.24 -1.81 19.09
C GLN A 439 -13.49 -0.70 19.86
N ALA A 440 -12.38 -0.20 19.28
CA ALA A 440 -11.63 0.90 19.88
C ALA A 440 -12.48 2.17 19.99
N MET A 441 -13.25 2.53 18.94
CA MET A 441 -14.15 3.68 18.95
C MET A 441 -15.28 3.52 19.98
N LEU A 442 -15.78 2.29 20.18
CA LEU A 442 -16.82 2.00 21.17
C LEU A 442 -16.28 2.17 22.59
N GLU A 443 -15.10 1.60 22.88
CA GLU A 443 -14.48 1.62 24.21
C GLU A 443 -14.03 3.02 24.63
N GLN A 444 -13.60 3.85 23.68
CA GLN A 444 -13.20 5.25 23.93
C GLN A 444 -14.39 6.19 24.06
N GLY A 445 -15.60 5.74 23.72
CA GLY A 445 -16.81 6.53 23.88
C GLY A 445 -17.07 7.53 22.75
N ILE A 446 -17.75 8.62 23.08
CA ILE A 446 -18.10 9.69 22.13
C ILE A 446 -17.18 10.88 22.41
N VAL A 447 -16.17 11.05 21.59
CA VAL A 447 -15.15 12.10 21.68
C VAL A 447 -15.11 12.92 20.40
#